data_a7e64260271946430888eee9dcffd6d9
#
_entry.id   a7e64260271946430888eee9dcffd6d9
#
_cell.length_a   1.000
_cell.length_b   1.000
_cell.length_c   1.000
_cell.angle_alpha   90.00
_cell.angle_beta   90.00
_cell.angle_gamma   90.00
#
_symmetry.space_group_name_H-M   'P 1'
#
loop_
_entity.id
_entity.type
_entity.pdbx_description
1 polymer ?
#
loop_
_entity_poly.entity_id
_entity_poly.type
_entity_poly.pdbx_seq_one_letter_code
_entity_poly.pdbx_strand_id
1 'polypeptide(L)'
;TYLYFTLKTYMLVEINPRNIDIRLIEQAVEILRNDGIIIFPTDTVYSMGCDLRNKKALNNLAKLKGIKLGKANFSIICNDLSNLSEYVKHIDRPTFKLLKQSFPGPFTFILNATTEVSRIFDTNKKEIGIRIPDNKIILKIVEMLGNPIATTSLHNEEDTFQDYFADPYSIYERYEDTVEMIIDGGSGRLEASTVVDCTGDQAKIIRQGIGI
;
A
#
# COMPACT_ATOMS: atom_id res chain seq x y z
N THR A 1 -34.16 -1.21 -23.48
CA THR A 1 -32.69 -1.34 -23.26
C THR A 1 -32.26 -0.13 -22.41
N TYR A 2 -32.23 -0.28 -21.07
CA TYR A 2 -31.73 0.75 -20.19
C TYR A 2 -30.18 0.65 -20.18
N LEU A 3 -29.53 1.65 -20.78
CA LEU A 3 -28.11 1.90 -20.56
C LEU A 3 -27.93 2.32 -19.09
N TYR A 4 -27.47 1.41 -18.25
CA TYR A 4 -26.88 1.80 -16.98
C TYR A 4 -25.54 2.46 -17.27
N PHE A 5 -25.53 3.76 -17.39
CA PHE A 5 -24.33 4.56 -17.16
C PHE A 5 -24.03 4.44 -15.66
N THR A 6 -23.12 3.56 -15.30
CA THR A 6 -22.50 3.60 -13.98
C THR A 6 -21.65 4.88 -13.96
N LEU A 7 -22.22 5.95 -13.43
CA LEU A 7 -21.45 7.12 -13.01
C LEU A 7 -20.40 6.62 -12.04
N LYS A 8 -19.16 6.64 -12.45
CA LYS A 8 -18.01 6.35 -11.59
C LYS A 8 -18.00 7.45 -10.53
N THR A 9 -18.52 7.18 -9.35
CA THR A 9 -18.57 8.14 -8.26
C THR A 9 -17.23 8.10 -7.58
N TYR A 10 -16.40 9.06 -7.86
CA TYR A 10 -15.15 9.29 -7.12
C TYR A 10 -15.51 9.87 -5.77
N MET A 11 -14.89 9.38 -4.71
CA MET A 11 -15.39 9.65 -3.38
C MET A 11 -14.27 10.02 -2.41
N LEU A 12 -14.40 11.19 -1.79
CA LEU A 12 -13.66 11.54 -0.58
C LEU A 12 -14.52 11.15 0.61
N VAL A 13 -14.01 10.27 1.47
CA VAL A 13 -14.72 9.80 2.68
C VAL A 13 -13.87 10.01 3.92
N GLU A 14 -14.44 10.63 4.92
CA GLU A 14 -13.80 10.78 6.23
C GLU A 14 -14.02 9.52 7.08
N ILE A 15 -12.95 8.95 7.58
CA ILE A 15 -12.99 7.82 8.53
C ILE A 15 -12.23 8.20 9.80
N ASN A 16 -12.95 8.31 10.89
CA ASN A 16 -12.34 8.58 12.20
C ASN A 16 -11.55 7.34 12.68
N PRO A 17 -10.21 7.41 12.87
CA PRO A 17 -9.42 6.26 13.30
C PRO A 17 -9.71 5.78 14.73
N ARG A 18 -10.42 6.61 15.56
CA ARG A 18 -10.83 6.24 16.91
C ARG A 18 -12.20 5.57 16.93
N ASN A 19 -13.01 5.77 15.89
CA ASN A 19 -14.36 5.19 15.76
C ASN A 19 -14.62 4.88 14.29
N ILE A 20 -14.10 3.75 13.82
CA ILE A 20 -14.14 3.35 12.41
C ILE A 20 -15.55 2.97 12.00
N ASP A 21 -16.11 3.65 11.00
CA ASP A 21 -17.37 3.22 10.37
C ASP A 21 -17.11 2.03 9.45
N ILE A 22 -17.57 0.85 9.86
CA ILE A 22 -17.38 -0.40 9.14
C ILE A 22 -18.01 -0.37 7.75
N ARG A 23 -19.10 0.37 7.54
CA ARG A 23 -19.75 0.48 6.22
C ARG A 23 -18.82 1.15 5.20
N LEU A 24 -18.03 2.14 5.62
CA LEU A 24 -17.04 2.80 4.75
C LEU A 24 -15.85 1.86 4.44
N ILE A 25 -15.46 1.02 5.40
CA ILE A 25 -14.47 -0.02 5.17
C ILE A 25 -15.00 -1.06 4.17
N GLU A 26 -16.26 -1.49 4.30
CA GLU A 26 -16.90 -2.42 3.35
C GLU A 26 -16.95 -1.84 1.93
N GLN A 27 -17.25 -0.55 1.78
CA GLN A 27 -17.21 0.13 0.49
C GLN A 27 -15.80 0.16 -0.11
N ALA A 28 -14.78 0.45 0.68
CA ALA A 28 -13.38 0.41 0.23
C ALA A 28 -12.98 -1.00 -0.24
N VAL A 29 -13.37 -2.04 0.51
CA VAL A 29 -13.12 -3.44 0.17
C VAL A 29 -13.85 -3.83 -1.12
N GLU A 30 -15.09 -3.39 -1.32
CA GLU A 30 -15.83 -3.66 -2.55
C GLU A 30 -15.17 -2.99 -3.76
N ILE A 31 -14.72 -1.75 -3.62
CA ILE A 31 -13.94 -1.05 -4.66
C ILE A 31 -12.69 -1.85 -5.02
N LEU A 32 -11.92 -2.28 -4.03
CA LEU A 32 -10.69 -3.07 -4.25
C LEU A 32 -10.96 -4.39 -4.98
N ARG A 33 -12.06 -5.09 -4.63
CA ARG A 33 -12.48 -6.33 -5.29
C ARG A 33 -12.93 -6.12 -6.74
N ASN A 34 -13.42 -4.92 -7.07
CA ASN A 34 -13.93 -4.54 -8.39
C ASN A 34 -12.92 -3.72 -9.21
N ASP A 35 -11.66 -4.13 -9.22
CA ASP A 35 -10.56 -3.55 -9.99
C ASP A 35 -10.17 -2.10 -9.59
N GLY A 36 -10.70 -1.59 -8.47
CA GLY A 36 -10.49 -0.21 -8.05
C GLY A 36 -9.16 0.04 -7.35
N ILE A 37 -8.80 1.31 -7.31
CA ILE A 37 -7.65 1.85 -6.60
C ILE A 37 -8.18 2.80 -5.54
N ILE A 38 -7.64 2.72 -4.33
CA ILE A 38 -7.96 3.64 -3.25
C ILE A 38 -6.71 4.38 -2.77
N ILE A 39 -6.91 5.60 -2.26
CA ILE A 39 -5.91 6.35 -1.51
C ILE A 39 -6.30 6.31 -0.03
N PHE A 40 -5.31 6.08 0.83
CA PHE A 40 -5.55 5.85 2.25
C PHE A 40 -4.41 6.39 3.12
N PRO A 41 -4.72 6.76 4.38
CA PRO A 41 -3.72 7.16 5.34
C PRO A 41 -2.90 5.96 5.82
N THR A 42 -1.65 6.23 6.18
CA THR A 42 -0.77 5.30 6.90
C THR A 42 -0.22 5.97 8.16
N ASP A 43 0.67 5.30 8.86
CA ASP A 43 1.45 5.86 9.96
C ASP A 43 2.59 6.80 9.49
N THR A 44 2.78 6.90 8.17
CA THR A 44 3.75 7.78 7.51
C THR A 44 3.03 8.69 6.50
N VAL A 45 3.41 8.65 5.23
CA VAL A 45 2.76 9.39 4.15
C VAL A 45 1.50 8.67 3.66
N TYR A 46 0.57 9.41 3.06
CA TYR A 46 -0.54 8.82 2.32
C TYR A 46 -0.03 7.92 1.20
N SER A 47 -0.77 6.87 0.93
CA SER A 47 -0.42 5.88 -0.08
C SER A 47 -1.63 5.56 -0.95
N MET A 48 -1.38 5.12 -2.19
CA MET A 48 -2.39 4.52 -3.05
C MET A 48 -2.13 3.03 -3.20
N GLY A 49 -3.18 2.27 -3.42
CA GLY A 49 -3.04 0.83 -3.59
C GLY A 49 -4.27 0.14 -4.13
N CYS A 50 -4.10 -1.13 -4.46
CA CYS A 50 -5.12 -2.02 -4.98
C CYS A 50 -4.97 -3.43 -4.42
N ASP A 51 -5.98 -4.29 -4.59
CA ASP A 51 -5.89 -5.70 -4.22
C ASP A 51 -4.70 -6.36 -4.95
N LEU A 52 -3.78 -6.95 -4.17
CA LEU A 52 -2.59 -7.63 -4.70
C LEU A 52 -2.94 -8.78 -5.68
N ARG A 53 -4.09 -9.41 -5.50
CA ARG A 53 -4.55 -10.53 -6.34
C ARG A 53 -5.31 -10.09 -7.60
N ASN A 54 -5.60 -8.81 -7.71
CA ASN A 54 -6.32 -8.26 -8.86
C ASN A 54 -5.35 -7.75 -9.93
N LYS A 55 -5.10 -8.58 -10.95
CA LYS A 55 -4.16 -8.27 -12.04
C LYS A 55 -4.52 -7.01 -12.82
N LYS A 56 -5.81 -6.74 -13.01
CA LYS A 56 -6.28 -5.55 -13.73
C LYS A 56 -6.01 -4.29 -12.91
N ALA A 57 -6.32 -4.32 -11.62
CA ALA A 57 -6.03 -3.22 -10.71
C ALA A 57 -4.53 -2.94 -10.58
N LEU A 58 -3.68 -3.98 -10.50
CA LEU A 58 -2.23 -3.84 -10.51
C LEU A 58 -1.70 -3.13 -11.78
N ASN A 59 -2.22 -3.50 -12.95
CA ASN A 59 -1.86 -2.84 -14.21
C ASN A 59 -2.32 -1.37 -14.22
N ASN A 60 -3.51 -1.09 -13.69
CA ASN A 60 -4.02 0.28 -13.58
C ASN A 60 -3.15 1.11 -12.61
N LEU A 61 -2.78 0.55 -11.46
CA LEU A 61 -1.89 1.22 -10.50
C LEU A 61 -0.52 1.52 -11.12
N ALA A 62 0.05 0.59 -11.88
CA ALA A 62 1.31 0.80 -12.59
C ALA A 62 1.19 1.90 -13.66
N LYS A 63 0.06 1.94 -14.41
CA LYS A 63 -0.22 3.02 -15.38
C LYS A 63 -0.33 4.39 -14.72
N LEU A 64 -0.98 4.50 -13.56
CA LEU A 64 -1.07 5.76 -12.80
C LEU A 64 0.31 6.27 -12.38
N LYS A 65 1.26 5.36 -12.17
CA LYS A 65 2.67 5.68 -11.87
C LYS A 65 3.54 5.82 -13.12
N GLY A 66 2.97 5.79 -14.32
CA GLY A 66 3.72 5.93 -15.57
C GLY A 66 4.69 4.78 -15.89
N ILE A 67 4.54 3.63 -15.24
CA ILE A 67 5.47 2.49 -15.36
C ILE A 67 4.76 1.21 -15.81
N LYS A 68 5.55 0.27 -16.36
CA LYS A 68 5.06 -1.10 -16.63
C LYS A 68 5.02 -1.89 -15.33
N LEU A 69 4.02 -2.75 -15.14
CA LEU A 69 3.85 -3.57 -13.93
C LEU A 69 5.13 -4.36 -13.58
N GLY A 70 5.75 -4.99 -14.56
CA GLY A 70 6.99 -5.74 -14.34
C GLY A 70 8.20 -4.93 -13.87
N LYS A 71 8.14 -3.59 -13.97
CA LYS A 71 9.16 -2.67 -13.46
C LYS A 71 8.74 -1.95 -12.18
N ALA A 72 7.50 -2.18 -11.71
CA ALA A 72 6.97 -1.52 -10.53
C ALA A 72 7.63 -2.03 -9.25
N ASN A 73 8.11 -1.10 -8.42
CA ASN A 73 8.65 -1.39 -7.09
C ASN A 73 7.59 -1.20 -6.01
N PHE A 74 6.39 -1.76 -6.23
CA PHE A 74 5.35 -1.73 -5.23
C PHE A 74 5.72 -2.58 -4.02
N SER A 75 5.44 -2.05 -2.83
CA SER A 75 5.42 -2.82 -1.59
C SER A 75 4.05 -3.47 -1.40
N ILE A 76 3.95 -4.40 -0.48
CA ILE A 76 2.66 -4.95 -0.07
C ILE A 76 2.39 -4.61 1.40
N ILE A 77 1.14 -4.25 1.69
CA ILE A 77 0.64 -4.08 3.04
C ILE A 77 -0.06 -5.36 3.46
N CYS A 78 0.46 -5.98 4.51
CA CYS A 78 -0.13 -7.13 5.17
C CYS A 78 -0.84 -6.70 6.46
N ASN A 79 -1.82 -7.49 6.90
CA ASN A 79 -2.49 -7.24 8.18
C ASN A 79 -1.61 -7.63 9.37
N ASP A 80 -0.88 -8.74 9.22
CA ASP A 80 0.05 -9.29 10.19
C ASP A 80 1.14 -10.13 9.51
N LEU A 81 1.94 -10.84 10.31
CA LEU A 81 3.03 -11.71 9.81
C LEU A 81 2.59 -13.15 9.48
N SER A 82 1.32 -13.51 9.70
CA SER A 82 0.86 -14.91 9.63
C SER A 82 0.98 -15.53 8.25
N ASN A 83 0.66 -14.77 7.21
CA ASN A 83 0.66 -15.25 5.82
C ASN A 83 1.88 -14.79 5.02
N LEU A 84 2.91 -14.30 5.71
CA LEU A 84 4.08 -13.72 5.04
C LEU A 84 4.83 -14.76 4.18
N SER A 85 4.81 -16.04 4.57
CA SER A 85 5.46 -17.14 3.84
C SER A 85 4.89 -17.38 2.43
N GLU A 86 3.72 -16.86 2.10
CA GLU A 86 3.19 -16.92 0.74
C GLU A 86 4.00 -16.01 -0.21
N TYR A 87 4.46 -14.87 0.28
CA TYR A 87 5.12 -13.83 -0.52
C TYR A 87 6.64 -13.79 -0.33
N VAL A 88 7.12 -14.26 0.81
CA VAL A 88 8.52 -14.15 1.24
C VAL A 88 9.10 -15.53 1.48
N LYS A 89 10.31 -15.75 0.97
CA LYS A 89 11.09 -16.97 1.25
C LYS A 89 11.42 -17.06 2.73
N HIS A 90 12.05 -18.18 3.10
CA HIS A 90 12.48 -18.40 4.48
C HIS A 90 13.20 -17.18 5.07
N ILE A 91 12.74 -16.77 6.25
CA ILE A 91 13.30 -15.66 7.03
C ILE A 91 14.05 -16.27 8.21
N ASP A 92 15.29 -15.87 8.43
CA ASP A 92 16.07 -16.31 9.58
C ASP A 92 15.51 -15.73 10.91
N ARG A 93 15.95 -16.30 12.03
CA ARG A 93 15.46 -15.89 13.35
C ARG A 93 15.77 -14.44 13.71
N PRO A 94 16.99 -13.89 13.45
CA PRO A 94 17.30 -12.49 13.70
C PRO A 94 16.38 -11.55 12.92
N THR A 95 16.24 -11.77 11.62
CA THR A 95 15.35 -10.95 10.75
C THR A 95 13.90 -11.06 11.21
N PHE A 96 13.39 -12.24 11.52
CA PHE A 96 12.02 -12.39 12.02
C PHE A 96 11.79 -11.66 13.35
N LYS A 97 12.77 -11.69 14.25
CA LYS A 97 12.73 -10.93 15.51
C LYS A 97 12.67 -9.43 15.23
N LEU A 98 13.45 -8.93 14.27
CA LEU A 98 13.45 -7.53 13.86
C LEU A 98 12.07 -7.12 13.32
N LEU A 99 11.46 -7.91 12.43
CA LEU A 99 10.11 -7.67 11.93
C LEU A 99 9.10 -7.57 13.06
N LYS A 100 9.13 -8.50 14.01
CA LYS A 100 8.20 -8.51 15.17
C LYS A 100 8.36 -7.30 16.10
N GLN A 101 9.56 -6.74 16.19
CA GLN A 101 9.83 -5.56 17.00
C GLN A 101 9.44 -4.25 16.30
N SER A 102 9.44 -4.25 14.94
CA SER A 102 9.22 -3.06 14.12
C SER A 102 7.79 -2.93 13.62
N PHE A 103 7.02 -4.02 13.60
CA PHE A 103 5.64 -4.04 13.09
C PHE A 103 4.61 -4.23 14.23
N PRO A 104 3.43 -3.57 14.13
CA PRO A 104 3.13 -2.52 13.15
C PRO A 104 3.96 -1.25 13.41
N GLY A 105 4.34 -0.55 12.32
CA GLY A 105 5.17 0.65 12.45
C GLY A 105 5.71 1.19 11.13
N PRO A 106 6.46 2.31 11.22
CA PRO A 106 6.84 3.12 10.06
C PRO A 106 8.05 2.55 9.29
N PHE A 107 8.02 1.25 9.05
CA PHE A 107 9.08 0.53 8.35
C PHE A 107 8.58 -0.13 7.06
N THR A 108 9.49 -0.27 6.10
CA THR A 108 9.36 -1.14 4.92
C THR A 108 10.55 -2.08 4.90
N PHE A 109 10.31 -3.39 5.00
CA PHE A 109 11.36 -4.39 4.91
C PHE A 109 11.38 -5.01 3.52
N ILE A 110 12.52 -4.94 2.83
CA ILE A 110 12.75 -5.63 1.57
C ILE A 110 13.25 -7.04 1.89
N LEU A 111 12.52 -8.03 1.41
CA LEU A 111 12.75 -9.44 1.69
C LEU A 111 12.81 -10.25 0.39
N ASN A 112 13.47 -11.40 0.43
CA ASN A 112 13.54 -12.30 -0.72
C ASN A 112 12.16 -12.86 -1.08
N ALA A 113 11.69 -12.56 -2.29
CA ALA A 113 10.36 -12.91 -2.76
C ALA A 113 10.25 -14.38 -3.19
N THR A 114 9.07 -14.97 -2.99
CA THR A 114 8.69 -16.27 -3.57
C THR A 114 8.40 -16.15 -5.06
N THR A 115 8.23 -17.28 -5.73
CA THR A 115 7.76 -17.35 -7.12
C THR A 115 6.33 -16.81 -7.29
N GLU A 116 5.53 -16.80 -6.22
CA GLU A 116 4.18 -16.21 -6.22
C GLU A 116 4.24 -14.72 -6.55
N VAL A 117 5.17 -13.98 -5.93
CA VAL A 117 5.37 -12.56 -6.23
C VAL A 117 5.75 -12.35 -7.70
N SER A 118 6.64 -13.19 -8.24
CA SER A 118 7.02 -13.12 -9.65
C SER A 118 5.82 -13.33 -10.58
N ARG A 119 4.90 -14.24 -10.22
CA ARG A 119 3.66 -14.51 -10.96
C ARG A 119 2.68 -13.34 -10.88
N ILE A 120 2.51 -12.76 -9.69
CA ILE A 120 1.61 -11.63 -9.47
C ILE A 120 2.05 -10.41 -10.31
N PHE A 121 3.34 -10.07 -10.28
CA PHE A 121 3.88 -8.90 -10.98
C PHE A 121 4.30 -9.16 -12.43
N ASP A 122 4.13 -10.40 -12.93
CA ASP A 122 4.47 -10.79 -14.30
C ASP A 122 5.93 -10.48 -14.66
N THR A 123 6.84 -10.79 -13.76
CA THR A 123 8.25 -10.48 -13.88
C THR A 123 9.09 -11.40 -13.00
N ASN A 124 10.38 -11.52 -13.30
CA ASN A 124 11.31 -12.26 -12.45
C ASN A 124 11.72 -11.43 -11.20
N LYS A 125 10.71 -10.99 -10.43
CA LYS A 125 10.91 -10.18 -9.22
C LYS A 125 11.46 -11.07 -8.10
N LYS A 126 12.64 -10.72 -7.59
CA LYS A 126 13.35 -11.50 -6.56
C LYS A 126 13.15 -10.96 -5.16
N GLU A 127 12.62 -9.76 -5.04
CA GLU A 127 12.50 -9.00 -3.80
C GLU A 127 11.13 -8.36 -3.70
N ILE A 128 10.64 -8.17 -2.48
CA ILE A 128 9.38 -7.50 -2.21
C ILE A 128 9.47 -6.69 -0.92
N GLY A 129 8.98 -5.46 -0.96
CA GLY A 129 8.81 -4.62 0.22
C GLY A 129 7.57 -5.03 1.00
N ILE A 130 7.73 -5.26 2.30
CA ILE A 130 6.63 -5.60 3.22
C ILE A 130 6.41 -4.45 4.18
N ARG A 131 5.15 -4.10 4.39
CA ARG A 131 4.70 -3.13 5.39
C ARG A 131 3.55 -3.69 6.23
N ILE A 132 3.53 -3.32 7.51
CA ILE A 132 2.38 -3.42 8.40
C ILE A 132 2.32 -2.07 9.12
N PRO A 133 1.64 -1.06 8.54
CA PRO A 133 1.59 0.27 9.11
C PRO A 133 0.78 0.31 10.41
N ASP A 134 1.20 1.11 11.38
CA ASP A 134 0.41 1.36 12.59
C ASP A 134 -0.74 2.35 12.28
N ASN A 135 -1.67 1.88 11.48
CA ASN A 135 -2.88 2.63 11.11
C ASN A 135 -4.09 1.69 11.05
N LYS A 136 -5.04 1.92 11.94
CA LYS A 136 -6.21 1.04 12.12
C LYS A 136 -7.12 0.98 10.90
N ILE A 137 -7.20 2.06 10.10
CA ILE A 137 -8.09 2.13 8.92
C ILE A 137 -7.59 1.14 7.88
N ILE A 138 -6.33 1.28 7.45
CA ILE A 138 -5.79 0.40 6.40
C ILE A 138 -5.66 -1.04 6.86
N LEU A 139 -5.29 -1.29 8.11
CA LEU A 139 -5.23 -2.66 8.65
C LEU A 139 -6.62 -3.32 8.64
N LYS A 140 -7.68 -2.56 8.97
CA LYS A 140 -9.06 -3.09 8.90
C LYS A 140 -9.50 -3.37 7.47
N ILE A 141 -9.10 -2.55 6.50
CA ILE A 141 -9.37 -2.81 5.08
C ILE A 141 -8.67 -4.10 4.64
N VAL A 142 -7.38 -4.27 4.94
CA VAL A 142 -6.62 -5.49 4.57
C VAL A 142 -7.21 -6.73 5.22
N GLU A 143 -7.60 -6.65 6.50
CA GLU A 143 -8.27 -7.74 7.23
C GLU A 143 -9.56 -8.16 6.52
N MET A 144 -10.43 -7.21 6.18
CA MET A 144 -11.72 -7.49 5.55
C MET A 144 -11.61 -7.86 4.07
N LEU A 145 -10.60 -7.38 3.37
CA LEU A 145 -10.29 -7.77 1.99
C LEU A 145 -9.86 -9.25 1.94
N GLY A 146 -9.12 -9.70 2.97
CA GLY A 146 -8.56 -11.04 3.08
C GLY A 146 -7.30 -11.27 2.21
N ASN A 147 -6.78 -10.23 1.58
CA ASN A 147 -5.58 -10.22 0.75
C ASN A 147 -4.71 -9.01 1.10
N PRO A 148 -3.38 -9.07 0.93
CA PRO A 148 -2.54 -7.89 0.99
C PRO A 148 -2.92 -6.87 -0.09
N ILE A 149 -2.58 -5.61 0.16
CA ILE A 149 -2.72 -4.51 -0.79
C ILE A 149 -1.35 -4.20 -1.39
N ALA A 150 -1.27 -4.21 -2.73
CA ALA A 150 -0.12 -3.64 -3.44
C ALA A 150 -0.18 -2.12 -3.31
N THR A 151 0.92 -1.49 -2.91
CA THR A 151 0.92 -0.08 -2.54
C THR A 151 2.15 0.67 -3.02
N THR A 152 1.96 1.98 -3.23
CA THR A 152 3.01 2.95 -3.45
C THR A 152 2.66 4.25 -2.73
N SER A 153 3.67 5.00 -2.27
CA SER A 153 3.46 6.31 -1.66
C SER A 153 3.03 7.36 -2.68
N LEU A 154 2.25 8.34 -2.21
CA LEU A 154 1.95 9.54 -2.98
C LEU A 154 3.14 10.49 -2.91
N HIS A 155 3.76 10.75 -4.04
CA HIS A 155 4.80 11.76 -4.20
C HIS A 155 4.70 12.36 -5.60
N ASN A 156 5.17 13.58 -5.75
CA ASN A 156 5.26 14.22 -7.04
C ASN A 156 6.51 13.68 -7.77
N GLU A 157 6.33 13.01 -8.91
CA GLU A 157 7.44 12.40 -9.66
C GLU A 157 8.25 13.44 -10.45
N GLU A 158 7.71 14.64 -10.64
CA GLU A 158 8.36 15.71 -11.41
C GLU A 158 9.35 16.53 -10.56
N ASP A 159 9.30 16.42 -9.22
CA ASP A 159 10.15 17.19 -8.34
C ASP A 159 11.41 16.43 -7.91
N THR A 160 12.55 17.11 -7.99
CA THR A 160 13.84 16.64 -7.46
C THR A 160 13.83 16.46 -5.93
N PHE A 161 12.83 17.01 -5.24
CA PHE A 161 12.49 16.78 -3.84
C PHE A 161 11.21 15.93 -3.79
N GLN A 162 11.23 14.87 -2.99
CA GLN A 162 10.05 14.04 -2.77
C GLN A 162 9.03 14.80 -1.90
N ASP A 163 8.21 15.65 -2.51
CA ASP A 163 7.11 16.29 -1.82
C ASP A 163 5.95 15.30 -1.68
N TYR A 164 5.70 14.90 -0.43
CA TYR A 164 4.58 14.04 -0.09
C TYR A 164 3.35 14.88 0.23
N PHE A 165 2.21 14.41 -0.23
CA PHE A 165 0.93 15.01 0.11
C PHE A 165 0.50 14.57 1.51
N ALA A 166 0.19 15.54 2.38
CA ALA A 166 -0.26 15.30 3.75
C ALA A 166 -1.72 15.69 3.99
N ASP A 167 -2.23 16.65 3.22
CA ASP A 167 -3.60 17.15 3.34
C ASP A 167 -4.55 16.34 2.45
N PRO A 168 -5.60 15.70 3.01
CA PRO A 168 -6.55 14.89 2.24
C PRO A 168 -7.30 15.66 1.17
N TYR A 169 -7.58 16.95 1.39
CA TYR A 169 -8.27 17.77 0.40
C TYR A 169 -7.39 18.06 -0.82
N SER A 170 -6.13 18.39 -0.61
CA SER A 170 -5.14 18.55 -1.70
C SER A 170 -4.92 17.25 -2.47
N ILE A 171 -4.96 16.12 -1.77
CA ILE A 171 -4.93 14.78 -2.39
C ILE A 171 -6.19 14.58 -3.26
N TYR A 172 -7.36 14.95 -2.74
CA TYR A 172 -8.61 14.84 -3.48
C TYR A 172 -8.56 15.66 -4.76
N GLU A 173 -8.23 16.96 -4.70
CA GLU A 173 -8.12 17.83 -5.88
C GLU A 173 -7.18 17.26 -6.96
N ARG A 174 -6.14 16.54 -6.55
CA ARG A 174 -5.14 15.97 -7.48
C ARG A 174 -5.59 14.66 -8.10
N TYR A 175 -6.34 13.83 -7.37
CA TYR A 175 -6.60 12.42 -7.74
C TYR A 175 -8.09 12.07 -7.89
N GLU A 176 -9.02 13.03 -7.77
CA GLU A 176 -10.46 12.78 -7.79
C GLU A 176 -10.94 12.06 -9.05
N ASP A 177 -10.30 12.30 -10.20
CA ASP A 177 -10.65 11.67 -11.48
C ASP A 177 -9.85 10.37 -11.76
N THR A 178 -8.95 9.98 -10.88
CA THR A 178 -7.98 8.91 -11.15
C THR A 178 -8.14 7.67 -10.28
N VAL A 179 -8.69 7.82 -9.07
CA VAL A 179 -8.92 6.72 -8.13
C VAL A 179 -10.39 6.69 -7.69
N GLU A 180 -10.88 5.53 -7.31
CA GLU A 180 -12.29 5.33 -6.97
C GLU A 180 -12.67 5.88 -5.59
N MET A 181 -11.71 5.90 -4.63
CA MET A 181 -11.95 6.39 -3.27
C MET A 181 -10.69 7.01 -2.70
N ILE A 182 -10.87 8.11 -1.99
CA ILE A 182 -9.84 8.73 -1.16
C ILE A 182 -10.37 8.74 0.28
N ILE A 183 -9.60 8.14 1.18
CA ILE A 183 -9.96 8.05 2.59
C ILE A 183 -9.24 9.16 3.35
N ASP A 184 -10.02 10.10 3.89
CA ASP A 184 -9.53 11.10 4.84
C ASP A 184 -9.50 10.48 6.24
N GLY A 185 -8.31 10.20 6.73
CA GLY A 185 -8.04 9.75 8.11
C GLY A 185 -7.36 10.82 8.96
N GLY A 186 -7.43 12.08 8.53
CA GLY A 186 -6.72 13.22 9.09
C GLY A 186 -5.43 13.53 8.34
N SER A 187 -4.73 14.57 8.77
CA SER A 187 -3.46 14.99 8.15
C SER A 187 -2.42 13.87 8.22
N GLY A 188 -1.84 13.56 7.06
CA GLY A 188 -0.73 12.62 6.95
C GLY A 188 0.60 13.22 7.42
N ARG A 189 1.65 12.42 7.35
CA ARG A 189 3.02 12.89 7.58
C ARG A 189 3.68 13.25 6.25
N LEU A 190 4.73 14.06 6.33
CA LEU A 190 5.57 14.42 5.17
C LEU A 190 6.84 13.57 5.08
N GLU A 191 7.01 12.62 5.98
CA GLU A 191 8.18 11.76 6.05
C GLU A 191 7.78 10.30 5.82
N ALA A 192 8.48 9.65 4.88
CA ALA A 192 8.20 8.27 4.49
C ALA A 192 8.73 7.26 5.52
N SER A 193 8.38 5.98 5.31
CA SER A 193 8.90 4.86 6.10
C SER A 193 10.41 4.71 5.96
N THR A 194 11.07 4.26 7.01
CA THR A 194 12.43 3.75 6.92
C THR A 194 12.44 2.44 6.13
N VAL A 195 13.34 2.33 5.15
CA VAL A 195 13.46 1.14 4.30
C VAL A 195 14.68 0.35 4.72
N VAL A 196 14.46 -0.91 5.09
CA VAL A 196 15.50 -1.84 5.53
C VAL A 196 15.59 -2.98 4.54
N ASP A 197 16.75 -3.16 3.95
CA ASP A 197 17.06 -4.31 3.09
C ASP A 197 17.52 -5.49 3.95
N CYS A 198 16.78 -6.59 3.89
CA CYS A 198 17.04 -7.85 4.57
C CYS A 198 17.21 -9.01 3.58
N THR A 199 17.64 -8.73 2.35
CA THR A 199 17.86 -9.76 1.31
C THR A 199 19.22 -10.43 1.43
N GLY A 200 20.19 -9.79 2.08
CA GLY A 200 21.53 -10.31 2.35
C GLY A 200 21.69 -10.85 3.77
N ASP A 201 22.94 -11.13 4.16
CA ASP A 201 23.28 -11.73 5.46
C ASP A 201 23.03 -10.80 6.65
N GLN A 202 22.94 -9.49 6.41
CA GLN A 202 22.70 -8.48 7.44
C GLN A 202 21.69 -7.46 6.97
N ALA A 203 20.80 -7.04 7.86
CA ALA A 203 19.87 -5.95 7.60
C ALA A 203 20.60 -4.61 7.42
N LYS A 204 20.24 -3.87 6.38
CA LYS A 204 20.82 -2.55 6.05
C LYS A 204 19.72 -1.53 5.83
N ILE A 205 19.82 -0.38 6.49
CA ILE A 205 18.96 0.76 6.17
C ILE A 205 19.42 1.34 4.83
N ILE A 206 18.55 1.28 3.82
CA ILE A 206 18.81 1.84 2.49
C ILE A 206 18.14 3.20 2.27
N ARG A 207 17.15 3.52 3.10
CA ARG A 207 16.54 4.84 3.20
C ARG A 207 16.15 5.10 4.64
N GLN A 208 16.72 6.13 5.24
CA GLN A 208 16.25 6.61 6.53
C GLN A 208 14.95 7.40 6.32
N GLY A 209 13.93 7.05 7.08
CA GLY A 209 12.67 7.75 7.20
C GLY A 209 12.33 7.93 8.68
N ILE A 210 11.05 8.02 9.00
CA ILE A 210 10.56 8.30 10.36
C ILE A 210 10.82 7.15 11.36
N GLY A 211 10.99 5.92 10.89
CA GLY A 211 11.31 4.77 11.74
C GLY A 211 12.74 4.86 12.30
N ILE A 212 12.88 4.69 13.63
CA ILE A 212 14.14 4.74 14.37
C ILE A 212 14.44 3.37 14.97
#